data_c2f0ca1124013bf552865a625f4e5e5e
#
_entry.id   c2f0ca1124013bf552865a625f4e5e5e
#
_cell.length_a   1.000
_cell.length_b   1.000
_cell.length_c   1.000
_cell.angle_alpha   90.00
_cell.angle_beta   90.00
_cell.angle_gamma   90.00
#
_symmetry.space_group_name_H-M   'P 1'
#
loop_
_entity.id
_entity.type
_entity.pdbx_description
1 polymer ?
#
loop_
_entity_poly.entity_id
_entity_poly.type
_entity_poly.pdbx_seq_one_letter_code
_entity_poly.pdbx_strand_id
1 'polypeptide(L)'
;PDYVGDLSGLHGQFQEDASRWVLFDKDGKVVTVAKTAPTDDAPEGQQWKQLVVSKVFDNEDFGYHKITVERPLRLNFHATPARLARLEDETAFKNLASSLKKDEAARLVDITTGEKRQQQIRDLLTEFAKRHPEQINDRKVFLDSLKPVDRELDVRLSAPELKAVVSALSERDEKAEICRNRDGLAEPDAELRDTENVPLKESIQAYFEREVKPHVEDAWIDHSKTKIGYEIPLNRHFYRYEAPRELAVIESELKALEADIVRLLAEVTA
;
A
#
# COMPACT_ATOMS: atom_id res chain seq x y z
N PRO A 1 24.42 3.86 6.43
CA PRO A 1 24.09 4.63 7.61
C PRO A 1 25.17 4.35 8.64
N ASP A 2 26.03 5.36 8.85
CA ASP A 2 27.04 5.25 9.89
C ASP A 2 26.30 5.28 11.22
N TYR A 3 25.97 4.13 11.70
CA TYR A 3 25.62 3.92 13.09
C TYR A 3 26.84 4.37 13.87
N VAL A 4 26.73 5.54 14.48
CA VAL A 4 27.67 5.92 15.54
C VAL A 4 27.65 4.77 16.51
N GLY A 5 28.79 4.08 16.69
CA GLY A 5 28.90 2.87 17.48
C GLY A 5 28.33 3.02 18.87
N ASP A 6 28.38 2.01 19.67
CA ASP A 6 27.76 1.90 20.98
C ASP A 6 28.01 3.15 21.85
N LEU A 7 27.03 4.08 21.85
CA LEU A 7 26.97 5.22 22.75
C LEU A 7 26.29 4.90 24.08
N SER A 8 26.15 3.61 24.42
CA SER A 8 25.46 3.13 25.62
C SER A 8 26.02 3.76 26.91
N GLY A 9 27.30 4.09 26.94
CA GLY A 9 27.92 4.83 28.03
C GLY A 9 27.43 6.27 28.23
N LEU A 10 26.68 6.81 27.28
CA LEU A 10 26.10 8.18 27.30
C LEU A 10 24.62 8.19 27.69
N HIS A 11 23.99 7.05 27.88
CA HIS A 11 22.58 6.98 28.27
C HIS A 11 22.31 7.72 29.59
N GLY A 12 21.27 8.60 29.56
CA GLY A 12 20.83 9.36 30.72
C GLY A 12 21.71 10.56 31.08
N GLN A 13 22.76 10.87 30.31
CA GLN A 13 23.63 12.01 30.58
C GLN A 13 23.08 13.35 30.01
N PHE A 14 22.08 13.30 29.15
CA PHE A 14 21.58 14.48 28.45
C PHE A 14 20.10 14.72 28.77
N GLN A 15 19.79 15.96 29.19
CA GLN A 15 18.43 16.46 29.40
C GLN A 15 18.09 17.62 28.46
N GLU A 16 19.00 17.92 27.53
CA GLU A 16 18.92 19.01 26.56
C GLU A 16 19.52 18.58 25.22
N ASP A 17 19.27 19.36 24.19
CA ASP A 17 19.96 19.20 22.90
C ASP A 17 21.47 19.32 23.08
N ALA A 18 22.21 18.35 22.62
CA ALA A 18 23.65 18.33 22.79
C ALA A 18 24.40 17.82 21.57
N SER A 19 25.53 18.48 21.29
CA SER A 19 26.53 18.01 20.32
C SER A 19 27.81 17.64 21.05
N ARG A 20 28.49 16.62 20.56
CA ARG A 20 29.78 16.15 21.09
C ARG A 20 30.76 15.90 19.95
N TRP A 21 32.03 16.02 20.26
CA TRP A 21 33.11 15.56 19.41
C TRP A 21 33.36 14.07 19.70
N VAL A 22 33.29 13.25 18.66
CA VAL A 22 33.44 11.80 18.74
C VAL A 22 34.65 11.41 17.92
N LEU A 23 35.62 10.71 18.55
CA LEU A 23 36.77 10.16 17.85
C LEU A 23 36.43 8.73 17.40
N PHE A 24 36.60 8.49 16.12
CA PHE A 24 36.42 7.18 15.49
C PHE A 24 37.76 6.57 15.13
N ASP A 25 37.90 5.25 15.27
CA ASP A 25 38.99 4.48 14.72
C ASP A 25 38.81 4.24 13.20
N LYS A 26 39.79 3.59 12.58
CA LYS A 26 39.76 3.22 11.17
C LYS A 26 38.62 2.29 10.77
N ASP A 27 38.04 1.56 11.72
CA ASP A 27 36.94 0.64 11.54
C ASP A 27 35.58 1.29 11.83
N GLY A 28 35.56 2.62 12.10
CA GLY A 28 34.35 3.39 12.42
C GLY A 28 33.83 3.18 13.84
N LYS A 29 34.61 2.60 14.76
CA LYS A 29 34.21 2.45 16.16
C LYS A 29 34.54 3.70 16.96
N VAL A 30 33.68 4.01 17.93
CA VAL A 30 33.89 5.13 18.85
C VAL A 30 35.04 4.82 19.81
N VAL A 31 36.07 5.66 19.79
CA VAL A 31 37.22 5.58 20.69
C VAL A 31 36.99 6.44 21.93
N THR A 32 36.57 7.68 21.77
CA THR A 32 36.28 8.62 22.88
C THR A 32 35.30 9.70 22.45
N VAL A 33 34.74 10.39 23.48
CA VAL A 33 33.77 11.48 23.28
C VAL A 33 34.21 12.69 24.11
N ALA A 34 34.28 13.86 23.47
CA ALA A 34 34.66 15.12 24.12
C ALA A 34 33.54 16.16 24.03
N LYS A 35 33.39 17.00 25.06
CA LYS A 35 32.41 18.11 25.09
C LYS A 35 32.87 19.32 24.25
N THR A 36 34.18 19.58 24.23
CA THR A 36 34.79 20.68 23.52
C THR A 36 35.53 20.19 22.28
N ALA A 37 35.76 21.06 21.34
CA ALA A 37 36.61 20.76 20.19
C ALA A 37 37.98 20.26 20.68
N PRO A 38 38.51 19.18 20.10
CA PRO A 38 39.87 18.76 20.41
C PRO A 38 40.87 19.82 20.00
N THR A 39 41.89 20.01 20.82
CA THR A 39 42.98 20.96 20.54
C THR A 39 44.06 20.32 19.67
N ASP A 40 44.14 18.98 19.71
CA ASP A 40 45.15 18.23 19.00
C ASP A 40 44.52 17.50 17.80
N ASP A 41 45.32 17.27 16.77
CA ASP A 41 44.91 16.44 15.63
C ASP A 41 44.58 15.01 16.08
N ALA A 42 43.70 14.35 15.33
CA ALA A 42 43.39 12.96 15.59
C ALA A 42 44.63 12.06 15.37
N PRO A 43 44.87 11.05 16.22
CA PRO A 43 45.92 10.06 15.98
C PRO A 43 45.80 9.40 14.61
N GLU A 44 46.92 8.89 14.09
CA GLU A 44 46.97 8.27 12.77
C GLU A 44 45.90 7.15 12.66
N GLY A 45 45.12 7.19 11.58
CA GLY A 45 44.02 6.25 11.34
C GLY A 45 42.75 6.53 12.15
N GLN A 46 42.66 7.66 12.87
CA GLN A 46 41.49 8.08 13.62
C GLN A 46 40.95 9.43 13.10
N GLN A 47 39.67 9.70 13.35
CA GLN A 47 39.03 10.93 12.90
C GLN A 47 38.06 11.49 13.93
N TRP A 48 38.20 12.79 14.24
CA TRP A 48 37.21 13.53 15.01
C TRP A 48 36.01 13.95 14.15
N LYS A 49 34.79 13.64 14.60
CA LYS A 49 33.55 14.14 14.01
C LYS A 49 32.69 14.81 15.09
N GLN A 50 32.11 15.94 14.80
CA GLN A 50 31.12 16.57 15.66
C GLN A 50 29.74 15.98 15.34
N LEU A 51 29.11 15.36 16.32
CA LEU A 51 27.81 14.72 16.19
C LEU A 51 26.80 15.28 17.16
N VAL A 52 25.55 15.39 16.71
CA VAL A 52 24.41 15.59 17.60
C VAL A 52 24.13 14.25 18.28
N VAL A 53 24.27 14.20 19.59
CA VAL A 53 24.14 12.98 20.41
C VAL A 53 22.84 12.95 21.23
N SER A 54 22.16 14.09 21.36
CA SER A 54 20.90 14.22 22.06
C SER A 54 20.03 15.29 21.41
N LYS A 55 18.74 14.99 21.29
CA LYS A 55 17.68 15.95 20.95
C LYS A 55 16.50 15.69 21.88
N VAL A 56 15.91 16.77 22.39
CA VAL A 56 14.71 16.75 23.22
C VAL A 56 13.51 17.15 22.38
N PHE A 57 12.45 16.40 22.49
CA PHE A 57 11.22 16.59 21.75
C PHE A 57 10.02 16.48 22.68
N ASP A 58 8.94 17.16 22.36
CA ASP A 58 7.65 16.91 22.96
C ASP A 58 7.03 15.62 22.41
N ASN A 59 6.15 15.00 23.18
CA ASN A 59 5.46 13.76 22.74
C ASN A 59 4.71 13.98 21.41
N GLU A 60 4.17 15.18 21.20
CA GLU A 60 3.44 15.55 19.98
C GLU A 60 4.32 15.58 18.73
N ASP A 61 5.66 15.73 18.89
CA ASP A 61 6.61 15.72 17.76
C ASP A 61 6.75 14.34 17.13
N PHE A 62 6.42 13.30 17.87
CA PHE A 62 6.45 11.90 17.42
C PHE A 62 5.06 11.32 17.16
N GLY A 63 4.02 12.06 17.52
CA GLY A 63 2.65 11.63 17.35
C GLY A 63 2.08 12.00 15.99
N TYR A 64 1.18 11.15 15.50
CA TYR A 64 0.43 11.41 14.29
C TYR A 64 -0.99 10.84 14.37
N HIS A 65 -1.89 11.46 13.64
CA HIS A 65 -3.18 10.88 13.30
C HIS A 65 -3.02 10.04 12.04
N LYS A 66 -3.20 8.73 12.14
CA LYS A 66 -3.33 7.86 10.98
C LYS A 66 -4.77 7.96 10.48
N ILE A 67 -4.96 8.70 9.41
CA ILE A 67 -6.28 8.85 8.76
C ILE A 67 -6.44 7.81 7.66
N THR A 68 -7.68 7.42 7.39
CA THR A 68 -8.03 6.57 6.25
C THR A 68 -8.64 7.43 5.16
N VAL A 69 -8.05 7.42 4.00
CA VAL A 69 -8.51 8.10 2.80
C VAL A 69 -9.27 7.09 1.95
N GLU A 70 -10.53 7.40 1.67
CA GLU A 70 -11.41 6.59 0.83
C GLU A 70 -11.64 7.31 -0.51
N ARG A 71 -11.80 6.52 -1.56
CA ARG A 71 -12.18 6.97 -2.90
C ARG A 71 -13.47 6.28 -3.33
N PRO A 72 -14.30 6.90 -4.18
CA PRO A 72 -15.56 6.32 -4.60
C PRO A 72 -15.35 5.13 -5.55
N LEU A 73 -16.11 4.07 -5.33
CA LEU A 73 -16.19 2.94 -6.24
C LEU A 73 -16.90 3.38 -7.53
N ARG A 74 -16.26 3.13 -8.67
CA ARG A 74 -16.80 3.38 -10.01
C ARG A 74 -16.75 2.09 -10.82
N LEU A 75 -17.89 1.65 -11.33
CA LEU A 75 -18.00 0.39 -12.05
C LEU A 75 -18.75 0.59 -13.36
N ASN A 76 -18.19 0.06 -14.43
CA ASN A 76 -18.95 -0.20 -15.66
C ASN A 76 -19.47 -1.64 -15.67
N PHE A 77 -20.48 -1.90 -16.47
CA PHE A 77 -21.13 -3.20 -16.62
C PHE A 77 -21.24 -3.52 -18.11
N HIS A 78 -20.84 -4.74 -18.48
CA HIS A 78 -20.94 -5.20 -19.86
C HIS A 78 -21.08 -6.71 -19.91
N ALA A 79 -22.08 -7.21 -20.62
CA ALA A 79 -22.32 -8.65 -20.74
C ALA A 79 -21.56 -9.27 -21.94
N THR A 80 -20.22 -9.08 -21.97
CA THR A 80 -19.37 -9.72 -22.97
C THR A 80 -19.17 -11.21 -22.65
N PRO A 81 -18.85 -12.06 -23.66
CA PRO A 81 -18.56 -13.47 -23.42
C PRO A 81 -17.47 -13.69 -22.35
N ALA A 82 -16.43 -12.85 -22.35
CA ALA A 82 -15.35 -12.92 -21.36
C ALA A 82 -15.82 -12.63 -19.93
N ARG A 83 -16.71 -11.63 -19.75
CA ARG A 83 -17.26 -11.30 -18.42
C ARG A 83 -18.31 -12.30 -17.99
N LEU A 84 -19.11 -12.82 -18.90
CA LEU A 84 -20.07 -13.90 -18.62
C LEU A 84 -19.35 -15.15 -18.11
N ALA A 85 -18.18 -15.47 -18.66
CA ALA A 85 -17.39 -16.61 -18.21
C ALA A 85 -16.90 -16.45 -16.75
N ARG A 86 -16.70 -15.23 -16.25
CA ARG A 86 -16.31 -14.98 -14.84
C ARG A 86 -17.37 -15.41 -13.84
N LEU A 87 -18.62 -15.53 -14.26
CA LEU A 87 -19.70 -16.02 -13.40
C LEU A 87 -19.39 -17.41 -12.86
N GLU A 88 -18.72 -18.24 -13.67
CA GLU A 88 -18.31 -19.60 -13.27
C GLU A 88 -17.30 -19.57 -12.11
N ASP A 89 -16.60 -18.45 -11.88
CA ASP A 89 -15.65 -18.28 -10.80
C ASP A 89 -16.27 -17.75 -9.51
N GLU A 90 -17.47 -17.20 -9.58
CA GLU A 90 -18.18 -16.66 -8.42
C GLU A 90 -18.61 -17.75 -7.45
N THR A 91 -18.21 -17.61 -6.19
CA THR A 91 -18.49 -18.62 -5.14
C THR A 91 -19.98 -18.90 -4.97
N ALA A 92 -20.82 -17.85 -5.00
CA ALA A 92 -22.27 -18.01 -4.86
C ALA A 92 -22.87 -18.82 -6.02
N PHE A 93 -22.35 -18.63 -7.25
CA PHE A 93 -22.78 -19.37 -8.42
C PHE A 93 -22.28 -20.83 -8.41
N LYS A 94 -21.01 -21.07 -8.07
CA LYS A 94 -20.44 -22.43 -7.91
C LYS A 94 -21.23 -23.26 -6.88
N ASN A 95 -21.56 -22.64 -5.76
CA ASN A 95 -22.24 -23.30 -4.67
C ASN A 95 -23.68 -23.74 -5.01
N LEU A 96 -24.31 -23.22 -6.05
CA LEU A 96 -25.63 -23.67 -6.49
C LEU A 96 -25.62 -25.15 -6.86
N ALA A 97 -24.59 -25.61 -7.57
CA ALA A 97 -24.44 -27.00 -8.01
C ALA A 97 -23.52 -27.81 -7.07
N SER A 98 -23.48 -27.45 -5.78
CA SER A 98 -22.74 -28.21 -4.77
C SER A 98 -23.62 -28.65 -3.63
N SER A 99 -23.32 -29.85 -3.04
CA SER A 99 -24.02 -30.34 -1.87
C SER A 99 -23.07 -31.09 -0.95
N LEU A 100 -23.18 -30.82 0.35
CA LEU A 100 -22.42 -31.48 1.41
C LEU A 100 -23.20 -32.66 2.05
N LYS A 101 -24.34 -33.06 1.48
CA LYS A 101 -25.14 -34.16 1.99
C LYS A 101 -24.38 -35.48 1.86
N LYS A 102 -24.45 -36.31 2.91
CA LYS A 102 -23.82 -37.65 2.95
C LYS A 102 -24.58 -38.67 2.11
N ASP A 103 -25.90 -38.53 2.03
CA ASP A 103 -26.76 -39.37 1.18
C ASP A 103 -26.50 -39.03 -0.28
N GLU A 104 -26.10 -40.03 -1.05
CA GLU A 104 -25.68 -39.89 -2.44
C GLU A 104 -26.85 -39.51 -3.36
N ALA A 105 -28.02 -40.09 -3.14
CA ALA A 105 -29.22 -39.80 -3.94
C ALA A 105 -29.68 -38.35 -3.68
N ALA A 106 -29.75 -37.95 -2.41
CA ALA A 106 -30.09 -36.57 -2.04
C ALA A 106 -29.07 -35.56 -2.54
N ARG A 107 -27.77 -35.91 -2.51
CA ARG A 107 -26.70 -35.07 -3.06
C ARG A 107 -26.84 -34.88 -4.57
N LEU A 108 -27.13 -35.93 -5.31
CA LEU A 108 -27.32 -35.88 -6.76
C LEU A 108 -28.52 -35.00 -7.14
N VAL A 109 -29.61 -35.08 -6.39
CA VAL A 109 -30.81 -34.23 -6.60
C VAL A 109 -30.45 -32.75 -6.38
N ASP A 110 -29.69 -32.40 -5.31
CA ASP A 110 -29.27 -31.05 -5.05
C ASP A 110 -28.40 -30.52 -6.20
N ILE A 111 -27.39 -31.29 -6.62
CA ILE A 111 -26.48 -30.91 -7.71
C ILE A 111 -27.27 -30.66 -9.00
N THR A 112 -28.12 -31.61 -9.40
CA THR A 112 -28.93 -31.49 -10.63
C THR A 112 -29.88 -30.28 -10.58
N THR A 113 -30.44 -29.99 -9.40
CA THR A 113 -31.29 -28.80 -9.20
C THR A 113 -30.46 -27.51 -9.32
N GLY A 114 -29.28 -27.52 -8.73
CA GLY A 114 -28.34 -26.39 -8.81
C GLY A 114 -27.84 -26.15 -10.24
N GLU A 115 -27.51 -27.19 -10.99
CA GLU A 115 -27.13 -27.08 -12.41
C GLU A 115 -28.25 -26.47 -13.26
N LYS A 116 -29.51 -26.87 -13.03
CA LYS A 116 -30.66 -26.23 -13.67
C LYS A 116 -30.77 -24.75 -13.31
N ARG A 117 -30.52 -24.42 -12.04
CA ARG A 117 -30.52 -23.02 -11.59
C ARG A 117 -29.39 -22.20 -12.24
N GLN A 118 -28.20 -22.75 -12.31
CA GLN A 118 -27.08 -22.11 -13.04
C GLN A 118 -27.43 -21.88 -14.52
N GLN A 119 -28.09 -22.85 -15.17
CA GLN A 119 -28.50 -22.69 -16.57
C GLN A 119 -29.51 -21.54 -16.73
N GLN A 120 -30.52 -21.44 -15.85
CA GLN A 120 -31.48 -20.34 -15.87
C GLN A 120 -30.78 -18.96 -15.77
N ILE A 121 -29.76 -18.84 -14.92
CA ILE A 121 -28.99 -17.61 -14.78
C ILE A 121 -28.18 -17.32 -16.05
N ARG A 122 -27.55 -18.33 -16.68
CA ARG A 122 -26.86 -18.16 -17.98
C ARG A 122 -27.81 -17.72 -19.08
N ASP A 123 -29.00 -18.31 -19.15
CA ASP A 123 -30.01 -17.93 -20.15
C ASP A 123 -30.51 -16.50 -19.97
N LEU A 124 -30.74 -16.09 -18.70
CA LEU A 124 -31.04 -14.70 -18.34
C LEU A 124 -29.97 -13.74 -18.83
N LEU A 125 -28.70 -14.02 -18.54
CA LEU A 125 -27.60 -13.14 -18.91
C LEU A 125 -27.33 -13.13 -20.42
N THR A 126 -27.57 -14.24 -21.09
CA THR A 126 -27.49 -14.32 -22.56
C THR A 126 -28.56 -13.45 -23.21
N GLU A 127 -29.79 -13.48 -22.67
CA GLU A 127 -30.88 -12.63 -23.18
C GLU A 127 -30.64 -11.15 -22.83
N PHE A 128 -30.11 -10.87 -21.64
CA PHE A 128 -29.71 -9.51 -21.26
C PHE A 128 -28.64 -8.97 -22.19
N ALA A 129 -27.61 -9.75 -22.55
CA ALA A 129 -26.54 -9.36 -23.47
C ALA A 129 -27.07 -8.99 -24.87
N LYS A 130 -28.08 -9.71 -25.38
CA LYS A 130 -28.70 -9.40 -26.67
C LYS A 130 -29.46 -8.07 -26.66
N ARG A 131 -30.12 -7.76 -25.54
CA ARG A 131 -30.93 -6.53 -25.40
C ARG A 131 -30.08 -5.30 -25.08
N HIS A 132 -28.94 -5.53 -24.39
CA HIS A 132 -28.03 -4.49 -23.91
C HIS A 132 -26.58 -4.79 -24.37
N PRO A 133 -26.27 -4.65 -25.67
CA PRO A 133 -24.94 -4.93 -26.21
C PRO A 133 -23.91 -3.85 -25.83
N GLU A 134 -24.37 -2.69 -25.36
CA GLU A 134 -23.52 -1.57 -24.99
C GLU A 134 -23.05 -1.64 -23.54
N GLN A 135 -21.90 -1.01 -23.27
CA GLN A 135 -21.41 -0.83 -21.90
C GLN A 135 -22.30 0.14 -21.11
N ILE A 136 -22.65 -0.23 -19.91
CA ILE A 136 -23.45 0.61 -18.99
C ILE A 136 -22.52 1.13 -17.91
N ASN A 137 -22.40 2.45 -17.78
CA ASN A 137 -21.47 3.11 -16.84
C ASN A 137 -22.13 3.53 -15.51
N ASP A 138 -23.34 3.08 -15.24
CA ASP A 138 -24.09 3.35 -14.02
C ASP A 138 -24.68 2.05 -13.46
N ARG A 139 -24.36 1.73 -12.21
CA ARG A 139 -24.86 0.53 -11.52
C ARG A 139 -26.37 0.52 -11.35
N LYS A 140 -26.97 1.68 -11.13
CA LYS A 140 -28.44 1.77 -11.00
C LYS A 140 -29.12 1.49 -12.32
N VAL A 141 -28.63 2.08 -13.41
CA VAL A 141 -29.15 1.85 -14.77
C VAL A 141 -28.99 0.36 -15.13
N PHE A 142 -27.84 -0.24 -14.84
CA PHE A 142 -27.62 -1.70 -15.04
C PHE A 142 -28.64 -2.55 -14.29
N LEU A 143 -28.83 -2.30 -12.99
CA LEU A 143 -29.80 -3.05 -12.18
C LEU A 143 -31.24 -2.82 -12.64
N ASP A 144 -31.60 -1.62 -13.03
CA ASP A 144 -32.94 -1.31 -13.51
C ASP A 144 -33.20 -1.90 -14.91
N SER A 145 -32.17 -2.10 -15.73
CA SER A 145 -32.25 -2.81 -17.02
C SER A 145 -32.29 -4.35 -16.86
N LEU A 146 -31.65 -4.90 -15.83
CA LEU A 146 -31.64 -6.33 -15.57
C LEU A 146 -32.98 -6.85 -15.01
N LYS A 147 -33.63 -6.08 -14.14
CA LYS A 147 -34.90 -6.45 -13.48
C LYS A 147 -36.04 -6.84 -14.41
N PRO A 148 -36.30 -6.14 -15.53
CA PRO A 148 -37.37 -6.54 -16.47
C PRO A 148 -37.09 -7.92 -17.09
N VAL A 149 -35.84 -8.18 -17.49
CA VAL A 149 -35.45 -9.46 -18.11
C VAL A 149 -35.56 -10.61 -17.09
N ASP A 150 -35.13 -10.36 -15.84
CA ASP A 150 -35.25 -11.30 -14.73
C ASP A 150 -36.72 -11.68 -14.44
N ARG A 151 -37.63 -10.71 -14.49
CA ARG A 151 -39.07 -10.95 -14.28
C ARG A 151 -39.72 -11.69 -15.46
N GLU A 152 -39.35 -11.30 -16.67
CA GLU A 152 -39.93 -11.93 -17.89
C GLU A 152 -39.57 -13.42 -17.99
N LEU A 153 -38.32 -13.76 -17.63
CA LEU A 153 -37.84 -15.14 -17.63
C LEU A 153 -38.18 -15.89 -16.32
N ASP A 154 -38.87 -15.25 -15.38
CA ASP A 154 -39.25 -15.77 -14.06
C ASP A 154 -38.08 -16.39 -13.26
N VAL A 155 -36.86 -15.88 -13.47
CA VAL A 155 -35.64 -16.38 -12.79
C VAL A 155 -35.61 -15.93 -11.35
N ARG A 156 -35.95 -14.67 -11.05
CA ARG A 156 -36.03 -14.11 -9.70
C ARG A 156 -34.73 -14.32 -8.93
N LEU A 157 -33.69 -13.62 -9.36
CA LEU A 157 -32.36 -13.69 -8.72
C LEU A 157 -32.43 -13.42 -7.22
N SER A 158 -31.90 -14.32 -6.42
CA SER A 158 -31.66 -14.08 -4.99
C SER A 158 -30.55 -13.06 -4.78
N ALA A 159 -30.44 -12.48 -3.59
CA ALA A 159 -29.44 -11.48 -3.28
C ALA A 159 -27.98 -11.97 -3.50
N PRO A 160 -27.58 -13.21 -3.11
CA PRO A 160 -26.26 -13.75 -3.42
C PRO A 160 -26.01 -13.94 -4.93
N GLU A 161 -27.02 -14.42 -5.67
CA GLU A 161 -26.93 -14.59 -7.14
C GLU A 161 -26.78 -13.24 -7.84
N LEU A 162 -27.60 -12.25 -7.45
CA LEU A 162 -27.48 -10.89 -8.00
C LEU A 162 -26.10 -10.29 -7.72
N LYS A 163 -25.55 -10.51 -6.51
CA LYS A 163 -24.19 -10.06 -6.19
C LYS A 163 -23.14 -10.72 -7.09
N ALA A 164 -23.26 -12.01 -7.35
CA ALA A 164 -22.37 -12.74 -8.26
C ALA A 164 -22.47 -12.20 -9.69
N VAL A 165 -23.68 -11.94 -10.19
CA VAL A 165 -23.90 -11.32 -11.51
C VAL A 165 -23.27 -9.93 -11.60
N VAL A 166 -23.50 -9.08 -10.59
CA VAL A 166 -22.89 -7.74 -10.50
C VAL A 166 -21.37 -7.84 -10.53
N SER A 167 -20.79 -8.73 -9.73
CA SER A 167 -19.35 -8.96 -9.67
C SER A 167 -18.77 -9.42 -11.00
N ALA A 168 -19.37 -10.43 -11.62
CA ALA A 168 -18.89 -11.02 -12.87
C ALA A 168 -18.92 -10.01 -14.06
N LEU A 169 -19.98 -9.20 -14.15
CA LEU A 169 -20.20 -8.29 -15.28
C LEU A 169 -19.56 -6.91 -15.08
N SER A 170 -19.09 -6.58 -13.88
CA SER A 170 -18.50 -5.28 -13.60
C SER A 170 -16.99 -5.24 -13.82
N GLU A 171 -16.48 -4.05 -14.12
CA GLU A 171 -15.07 -3.67 -14.06
C GLU A 171 -14.94 -2.27 -13.50
N ARG A 172 -13.82 -2.00 -12.82
CA ARG A 172 -13.48 -0.64 -12.39
C ARG A 172 -13.22 0.24 -13.59
N ASP A 173 -13.82 1.43 -13.59
CA ASP A 173 -13.67 2.39 -14.66
C ASP A 173 -13.81 3.81 -14.09
N GLU A 174 -12.76 4.60 -14.17
CA GLU A 174 -12.74 5.98 -13.67
C GLU A 174 -13.79 6.88 -14.36
N LYS A 175 -14.21 6.51 -15.58
CA LYS A 175 -15.23 7.24 -16.35
C LYS A 175 -16.66 6.83 -16.00
N ALA A 176 -16.82 5.76 -15.21
CA ALA A 176 -18.13 5.31 -14.76
C ALA A 176 -18.68 6.19 -13.64
N GLU A 177 -20.01 6.19 -13.49
CA GLU A 177 -20.69 6.87 -12.40
C GLU A 177 -20.32 6.28 -11.04
N ILE A 178 -20.34 7.14 -10.02
CA ILE A 178 -20.06 6.73 -8.64
C ILE A 178 -21.12 5.75 -8.16
N CYS A 179 -20.69 4.59 -7.72
CA CYS A 179 -21.55 3.62 -7.06
C CYS A 179 -22.04 4.17 -5.72
N ARG A 180 -23.35 4.18 -5.51
CA ARG A 180 -23.99 4.68 -4.29
C ARG A 180 -24.69 3.56 -3.54
N ASN A 181 -24.67 3.65 -2.21
CA ASN A 181 -25.41 2.76 -1.33
C ASN A 181 -26.90 3.13 -1.30
N ARG A 182 -27.69 2.43 -0.47
CA ARG A 182 -29.15 2.67 -0.32
C ARG A 182 -29.48 4.06 0.21
N ASP A 183 -28.56 4.67 0.95
CA ASP A 183 -28.71 6.02 1.54
C ASP A 183 -28.25 7.12 0.58
N GLY A 184 -27.82 6.76 -0.63
CA GLY A 184 -27.34 7.69 -1.63
C GLY A 184 -25.89 8.15 -1.44
N LEU A 185 -25.19 7.64 -0.44
CA LEU A 185 -23.79 7.94 -0.16
C LEU A 185 -22.88 7.16 -1.11
N ALA A 186 -21.73 7.74 -1.47
CA ALA A 186 -20.72 7.06 -2.26
C ALA A 186 -20.21 5.82 -1.52
N GLU A 187 -20.11 4.70 -2.23
CA GLU A 187 -19.48 3.50 -1.71
C GLU A 187 -17.96 3.61 -1.87
N PRO A 188 -17.17 3.29 -0.82
CA PRO A 188 -15.73 3.30 -0.90
C PRO A 188 -15.20 2.14 -1.76
N ASP A 189 -14.17 2.40 -2.56
CA ASP A 189 -13.40 1.35 -3.23
C ASP A 189 -12.30 0.84 -2.30
N ALA A 190 -12.41 -0.41 -1.87
CA ALA A 190 -11.46 -1.01 -0.95
C ALA A 190 -10.04 -1.14 -1.54
N GLU A 191 -9.89 -1.21 -2.86
CA GLU A 191 -8.57 -1.30 -3.51
C GLU A 191 -7.89 0.06 -3.67
N LEU A 192 -8.68 1.15 -3.67
CA LEU A 192 -8.17 2.51 -3.75
C LEU A 192 -8.06 3.20 -2.38
N ARG A 193 -8.36 2.44 -1.31
CA ARG A 193 -8.19 2.92 0.07
C ARG A 193 -6.73 3.12 0.38
N ASP A 194 -6.40 4.26 0.99
CA ASP A 194 -5.05 4.58 1.44
C ASP A 194 -5.06 5.15 2.86
N THR A 195 -3.89 5.32 3.44
CA THR A 195 -3.75 5.89 4.77
C THR A 195 -2.65 6.94 4.79
N GLU A 196 -2.91 8.07 5.46
CA GLU A 196 -1.95 9.14 5.65
C GLU A 196 -1.65 9.37 7.13
N ASN A 197 -0.41 9.77 7.43
CA ASN A 197 0.04 10.10 8.77
C ASN A 197 0.14 11.62 8.91
N VAL A 198 -0.84 12.21 9.57
CA VAL A 198 -0.90 13.66 9.82
C VAL A 198 -0.27 13.97 11.16
N PRO A 199 0.76 14.85 11.26
CA PRO A 199 1.37 15.23 12.53
C PRO A 199 0.33 15.69 13.56
N LEU A 200 0.46 15.33 14.83
CA LEU A 200 -0.50 15.72 15.88
C LEU A 200 -0.65 17.24 16.01
N LYS A 201 0.39 18.00 15.69
CA LYS A 201 0.39 19.47 15.73
C LYS A 201 -0.36 20.11 14.56
N GLU A 202 -0.80 19.32 13.57
CA GLU A 202 -1.47 19.82 12.38
C GLU A 202 -2.96 19.43 12.34
N SER A 203 -3.78 20.30 11.77
CA SER A 203 -5.18 19.97 11.52
C SER A 203 -5.30 18.92 10.44
N ILE A 204 -6.03 17.82 10.73
CA ILE A 204 -6.31 16.75 9.76
C ILE A 204 -6.93 17.33 8.48
N GLN A 205 -7.90 18.24 8.62
CA GLN A 205 -8.59 18.82 7.47
C GLN A 205 -7.64 19.70 6.63
N ALA A 206 -6.82 20.53 7.28
CA ALA A 206 -5.87 21.40 6.57
C ALA A 206 -4.82 20.57 5.81
N TYR A 207 -4.33 19.49 6.42
CA TYR A 207 -3.41 18.55 5.78
C TYR A 207 -4.07 17.89 4.56
N PHE A 208 -5.28 17.36 4.72
CA PHE A 208 -6.02 16.68 3.68
C PHE A 208 -6.28 17.57 2.46
N GLU A 209 -6.69 18.83 2.68
CA GLU A 209 -6.93 19.79 1.60
C GLU A 209 -5.64 20.19 0.86
N ARG A 210 -4.50 20.21 1.56
CA ARG A 210 -3.21 20.59 0.97
C ARG A 210 -2.52 19.43 0.26
N GLU A 211 -2.53 18.23 0.87
CA GLU A 211 -1.68 17.12 0.41
C GLU A 211 -2.46 16.06 -0.39
N VAL A 212 -3.74 15.85 -0.12
CA VAL A 212 -4.53 14.77 -0.73
C VAL A 212 -5.44 15.29 -1.84
N LYS A 213 -6.24 16.30 -1.55
CA LYS A 213 -7.24 16.86 -2.49
C LYS A 213 -6.70 17.29 -3.84
N PRO A 214 -5.52 17.91 -3.95
CA PRO A 214 -4.97 18.31 -5.26
C PRO A 214 -4.66 17.13 -6.19
N HIS A 215 -4.44 15.94 -5.63
CA HIS A 215 -4.14 14.72 -6.39
C HIS A 215 -5.37 13.84 -6.60
N VAL A 216 -6.35 13.91 -5.69
CA VAL A 216 -7.54 13.08 -5.71
C VAL A 216 -8.75 13.88 -5.23
N GLU A 217 -9.39 14.58 -6.15
CA GLU A 217 -10.48 15.52 -5.85
C GLU A 217 -11.72 14.87 -5.22
N ASP A 218 -12.00 13.61 -5.57
CA ASP A 218 -13.17 12.86 -5.12
C ASP A 218 -12.94 12.06 -3.83
N ALA A 219 -11.73 12.16 -3.22
CA ALA A 219 -11.41 11.50 -1.96
C ALA A 219 -12.11 12.15 -0.75
N TRP A 220 -12.32 11.34 0.29
CA TRP A 220 -12.80 11.80 1.60
C TRP A 220 -12.11 11.04 2.74
N ILE A 221 -12.19 11.58 3.95
CA ILE A 221 -11.65 10.94 5.16
C ILE A 221 -12.73 10.10 5.82
N ASP A 222 -12.43 8.85 6.13
CA ASP A 222 -13.22 8.05 7.05
C ASP A 222 -12.76 8.30 8.49
N HIS A 223 -13.37 9.29 9.12
CA HIS A 223 -13.05 9.68 10.50
C HIS A 223 -13.24 8.56 11.53
N SER A 224 -14.12 7.59 11.25
CA SER A 224 -14.37 6.46 12.16
C SER A 224 -13.17 5.52 12.30
N LYS A 225 -12.25 5.56 11.33
CA LYS A 225 -11.03 4.73 11.27
C LYS A 225 -9.76 5.48 11.69
N THR A 226 -9.87 6.78 12.05
CA THR A 226 -8.72 7.57 12.50
C THR A 226 -8.14 7.01 13.79
N LYS A 227 -6.82 6.84 13.84
CA LYS A 227 -6.08 6.34 15.00
C LYS A 227 -4.94 7.27 15.33
N ILE A 228 -4.56 7.36 16.61
CA ILE A 228 -3.33 8.03 17.04
C ILE A 228 -2.21 6.99 17.09
N GLY A 229 -1.09 7.32 16.48
CA GLY A 229 0.14 6.55 16.52
C GLY A 229 1.32 7.42 16.95
N TYR A 230 2.42 6.76 17.34
CA TYR A 230 3.68 7.40 17.68
C TYR A 230 4.81 6.66 16.99
N GLU A 231 5.70 7.43 16.35
CA GLU A 231 6.88 6.89 15.69
C GLU A 231 8.07 7.80 15.96
N ILE A 232 9.18 7.24 16.40
CA ILE A 232 10.43 7.97 16.62
C ILE A 232 11.35 7.69 15.43
N PRO A 233 11.40 8.58 14.41
CA PRO A 233 12.23 8.38 13.23
C PRO A 233 13.69 8.75 13.54
N LEU A 234 14.41 7.86 14.24
CA LEU A 234 15.81 8.10 14.66
C LEU A 234 16.70 8.50 13.48
N ASN A 235 16.52 7.86 12.34
CA ASN A 235 17.29 8.17 11.14
C ASN A 235 17.08 9.61 10.68
N ARG A 236 15.86 10.13 10.70
CA ARG A 236 15.55 11.51 10.31
C ARG A 236 16.31 12.54 11.16
N HIS A 237 16.53 12.26 12.44
CA HIS A 237 17.12 13.20 13.39
C HIS A 237 18.65 13.10 13.50
N PHE A 238 19.20 11.92 13.23
CA PHE A 238 20.62 11.65 13.42
C PHE A 238 21.35 11.27 12.12
N TYR A 239 20.63 11.01 11.03
CA TYR A 239 21.24 10.72 9.74
C TYR A 239 21.92 11.99 9.17
N ARG A 240 23.15 11.82 8.72
CA ARG A 240 23.86 12.80 7.89
C ARG A 240 24.10 12.18 6.53
N TYR A 241 23.67 12.88 5.49
CA TYR A 241 23.97 12.48 4.12
C TYR A 241 25.47 12.73 3.84
N GLU A 242 26.20 11.67 3.56
CA GLU A 242 27.53 11.74 2.96
C GLU A 242 27.39 11.48 1.47
N ALA A 243 27.79 12.44 0.65
CA ALA A 243 27.75 12.27 -0.80
C ALA A 243 28.67 11.10 -1.21
N PRO A 244 28.20 10.20 -2.12
CA PRO A 244 29.09 9.17 -2.64
C PRO A 244 30.32 9.81 -3.29
N ARG A 245 31.46 9.13 -3.21
CA ARG A 245 32.68 9.58 -3.86
C ARG A 245 32.47 9.72 -5.37
N GLU A 246 33.13 10.71 -5.97
CA GLU A 246 33.01 10.92 -7.41
C GLU A 246 33.47 9.67 -8.18
N LEU A 247 32.74 9.33 -9.23
CA LEU A 247 33.00 8.16 -10.05
C LEU A 247 34.45 8.14 -10.59
N ALA A 248 34.96 9.30 -11.00
CA ALA A 248 36.31 9.47 -11.49
C ALA A 248 37.39 9.08 -10.45
N VAL A 249 37.14 9.37 -9.16
CA VAL A 249 38.05 8.97 -8.08
C VAL A 249 38.04 7.45 -7.90
N ILE A 250 36.86 6.85 -7.89
CA ILE A 250 36.70 5.39 -7.78
C ILE A 250 37.34 4.67 -8.95
N GLU A 251 37.14 5.16 -10.17
CA GLU A 251 37.79 4.60 -11.37
C GLU A 251 39.32 4.70 -11.35
N SER A 252 39.86 5.81 -10.84
CA SER A 252 41.29 5.99 -10.69
C SER A 252 41.90 5.01 -9.69
N GLU A 253 41.23 4.81 -8.54
CA GLU A 253 41.66 3.84 -7.52
C GLU A 253 41.58 2.39 -8.06
N LEU A 254 40.52 2.05 -8.79
CA LEU A 254 40.39 0.72 -9.41
C LEU A 254 41.51 0.44 -10.41
N LYS A 255 41.85 1.40 -11.28
CA LYS A 255 42.94 1.28 -12.23
C LYS A 255 44.32 1.12 -11.54
N ALA A 256 44.53 1.82 -10.44
CA ALA A 256 45.74 1.69 -9.64
C ALA A 256 45.87 0.29 -9.02
N LEU A 257 44.77 -0.22 -8.43
CA LEU A 257 44.70 -1.56 -7.86
C LEU A 257 44.90 -2.65 -8.94
N GLU A 258 44.33 -2.48 -10.11
CA GLU A 258 44.47 -3.39 -11.25
C GLU A 258 45.94 -3.48 -11.72
N ALA A 259 46.62 -2.33 -11.81
CA ALA A 259 48.04 -2.26 -12.14
C ALA A 259 48.90 -2.95 -11.07
N ASP A 260 48.61 -2.75 -9.78
CA ASP A 260 49.33 -3.42 -8.72
C ASP A 260 49.13 -4.95 -8.73
N ILE A 261 47.90 -5.40 -8.98
CA ILE A 261 47.61 -6.84 -9.13
C ILE A 261 48.44 -7.45 -10.27
N VAL A 262 48.47 -6.80 -11.44
CA VAL A 262 49.24 -7.28 -12.60
C VAL A 262 50.74 -7.33 -12.26
N ARG A 263 51.28 -6.32 -11.58
CA ARG A 263 52.66 -6.29 -11.13
C ARG A 263 52.97 -7.45 -10.16
N LEU A 264 52.17 -7.66 -9.15
CA LEU A 264 52.34 -8.73 -8.17
C LEU A 264 52.23 -10.14 -8.83
N LEU A 265 51.32 -10.32 -9.77
CA LEU A 265 51.21 -11.57 -10.52
C LEU A 265 52.47 -11.81 -11.37
N ALA A 266 53.05 -10.80 -12.00
CA ALA A 266 54.30 -10.93 -12.76
C ALA A 266 55.49 -11.32 -11.86
N GLU A 267 55.55 -10.80 -10.62
CA GLU A 267 56.60 -11.17 -9.65
C GLU A 267 56.47 -12.63 -9.15
N VAL A 268 55.28 -13.21 -9.14
CA VAL A 268 55.08 -14.60 -8.69
C VAL A 268 55.28 -15.61 -9.83
N THR A 269 55.13 -15.17 -11.08
CA THR A 269 55.22 -16.02 -12.27
C THR A 269 56.56 -15.93 -12.99
N ALA A 270 57.50 -15.09 -12.53
CA ALA A 270 58.89 -14.98 -12.98
C ALA A 270 59.78 -15.88 -12.13
#